data_7eb5cb82ad2986dc312f5a27f21bd9e1
#
_entry.id   7eb5cb82ad2986dc312f5a27f21bd9e1
#
_cell.length_a   1.000
_cell.length_b   1.000
_cell.length_c   1.000
_cell.angle_alpha   90.00
_cell.angle_beta   90.00
_cell.angle_gamma   90.00
#
_symmetry.space_group_name_H-M   'P 1'
#
loop_
_entity.id
_entity.type
_entity.pdbx_description
1 polymer ?
#
loop_
_entity_poly.entity_id
_entity_poly.type
_entity_poly.pdbx_seq_one_letter_code
_entity_poly.pdbx_strand_id
1 'polypeptide(L)'
;MNFFSEISILLDSEEQIRELELIAKYKKSQNTSIVGQLYEGYMPLIYGVCLKYLRDSHEADDALMSIYEVITRKLLTNEVQAFRPWLYVVAKNYCFDQLRKKNRAYQRKSEAEIMYSEQVYHPDTVQDDKQVRLRQCIEKLKDDQKLIIHAFYFDKLSYKKIAETHQIEWGKVRNLIQNGRRMLRNCMENYEVK
;
A
#
# COMPACT_ATOMS: atom_id res chain seq x y z
N MET A 1 -7.84 25.95 -8.16
CA MET A 1 -7.09 25.28 -7.08
C MET A 1 -7.99 25.29 -5.87
N ASN A 2 -8.38 24.13 -5.35
CA ASN A 2 -9.40 24.01 -4.29
C ASN A 2 -8.72 24.02 -2.92
N PHE A 3 -9.22 24.85 -2.01
CA PHE A 3 -8.81 24.97 -0.60
C PHE A 3 -8.62 23.62 0.12
N PHE A 4 -9.40 22.59 -0.24
CA PHE A 4 -9.31 21.24 0.32
C PHE A 4 -8.14 20.40 -0.24
N SER A 5 -7.71 20.65 -1.48
CA SER A 5 -6.49 20.00 -1.99
C SER A 5 -5.24 20.60 -1.34
N GLU A 6 -5.27 21.85 -0.97
CA GLU A 6 -4.16 22.50 -0.25
C GLU A 6 -4.05 21.98 1.20
N ILE A 7 -5.19 21.79 1.88
CA ILE A 7 -5.20 21.21 3.25
C ILE A 7 -4.74 19.74 3.24
N SER A 8 -5.19 18.93 2.27
CA SER A 8 -4.74 17.53 2.17
C SER A 8 -3.24 17.44 1.87
N ILE A 9 -2.75 18.28 0.96
CA ILE A 9 -1.32 18.39 0.64
C ILE A 9 -0.52 18.87 1.85
N LEU A 10 -1.05 19.79 2.65
CA LEU A 10 -0.40 20.29 3.86
C LEU A 10 -0.36 19.23 4.96
N LEU A 11 -1.45 18.49 5.18
CA LEU A 11 -1.50 17.41 6.17
C LEU A 11 -0.60 16.23 5.78
N ASP A 12 -0.61 15.84 4.51
CA ASP A 12 0.32 14.82 3.98
C ASP A 12 1.78 15.31 4.10
N SER A 13 2.03 16.61 3.93
CA SER A 13 3.37 17.19 4.07
C SER A 13 3.83 17.24 5.52
N GLU A 14 2.95 17.55 6.48
CA GLU A 14 3.28 17.57 7.91
C GLU A 14 3.57 16.16 8.43
N GLU A 15 2.76 15.16 8.06
CA GLU A 15 3.00 13.77 8.42
C GLU A 15 4.32 13.27 7.81
N GLN A 16 4.57 13.58 6.54
CA GLN A 16 5.80 13.23 5.86
C GLN A 16 7.04 13.91 6.50
N ILE A 17 6.94 15.17 6.89
CA ILE A 17 8.01 15.87 7.59
C ILE A 17 8.30 15.19 8.92
N ARG A 18 7.27 14.89 9.71
CA ARG A 18 7.40 14.19 10.98
C ARG A 18 8.04 12.80 10.84
N GLU A 19 7.67 12.05 9.79
CA GLU A 19 8.28 10.77 9.48
C GLU A 19 9.78 10.90 9.17
N LEU A 20 10.14 11.89 8.36
CA LEU A 20 11.54 12.15 8.01
C LEU A 20 12.36 12.59 9.22
N GLU A 21 11.78 13.38 10.13
CA GLU A 21 12.41 13.76 11.38
C GLU A 21 12.67 12.53 12.28
N LEU A 22 11.68 11.62 12.41
CA LEU A 22 11.85 10.37 13.14
C LEU A 22 12.94 9.49 12.52
N ILE A 23 13.00 9.40 11.19
CA ILE A 23 14.06 8.68 10.49
C ILE A 23 15.42 9.31 10.75
N ALA A 24 15.53 10.63 10.69
CA ALA A 24 16.78 11.34 10.99
C ALA A 24 17.23 11.14 12.43
N LYS A 25 16.28 11.17 13.40
CA LYS A 25 16.54 10.88 14.79
C LYS A 25 16.99 9.43 15.00
N TYR A 26 16.36 8.48 14.30
CA TYR A 26 16.78 7.08 14.33
C TYR A 26 18.20 6.89 13.81
N LYS A 27 18.54 7.49 12.67
CA LYS A 27 19.91 7.42 12.09
C LYS A 27 20.97 7.89 13.04
N LYS A 28 20.67 8.91 13.86
CA LYS A 28 21.63 9.47 14.86
C LYS A 28 21.72 8.62 16.13
N SER A 29 20.59 8.17 16.66
CA SER A 29 20.52 7.49 17.96
C SER A 29 20.60 5.98 17.89
N GLN A 30 20.30 5.40 16.73
CA GLN A 30 20.12 3.96 16.50
C GLN A 30 19.11 3.29 17.45
N ASN A 31 18.23 4.10 18.07
CA ASN A 31 17.19 3.60 18.95
C ASN A 31 16.02 3.01 18.16
N THR A 32 15.91 1.69 18.16
CA THR A 32 14.89 0.94 17.40
C THR A 32 13.46 1.25 17.82
N SER A 33 13.23 1.77 19.04
CA SER A 33 11.87 2.18 19.47
C SER A 33 11.29 3.28 18.60
N ILE A 34 12.13 4.13 17.99
CA ILE A 34 11.71 5.18 17.06
C ILE A 34 11.17 4.54 15.76
N VAL A 35 11.81 3.48 15.28
CA VAL A 35 11.32 2.70 14.12
C VAL A 35 10.02 2.00 14.49
N GLY A 36 9.89 1.51 15.72
CA GLY A 36 8.64 0.91 16.22
C GLY A 36 7.47 1.90 16.14
N GLN A 37 7.65 3.12 16.63
CA GLN A 37 6.63 4.18 16.56
C GLN A 37 6.24 4.52 15.11
N LEU A 38 7.23 4.59 14.22
CA LEU A 38 7.02 4.87 12.80
C LEU A 38 6.28 3.70 12.10
N TYR A 39 6.63 2.46 12.44
CA TYR A 39 6.10 1.25 11.81
C TYR A 39 4.69 0.90 12.27
N GLU A 40 4.37 1.14 13.54
CA GLU A 40 3.09 0.80 14.16
C GLU A 40 1.89 1.34 13.37
N GLY A 41 1.95 2.60 12.94
CA GLY A 41 0.91 3.22 12.12
C GLY A 41 0.69 2.55 10.75
N TYR A 42 1.70 1.83 10.25
CA TYR A 42 1.68 1.17 8.95
C TYR A 42 1.44 -0.34 9.00
N MET A 43 1.42 -0.96 10.18
CA MET A 43 1.21 -2.41 10.32
C MET A 43 -0.03 -2.93 9.58
N PRO A 44 -1.21 -2.29 9.65
CA PRO A 44 -2.39 -2.77 8.92
C PRO A 44 -2.20 -2.72 7.40
N LEU A 45 -1.51 -1.70 6.89
CA LEU A 45 -1.19 -1.56 5.47
C LEU A 45 -0.25 -2.69 5.02
N ILE A 46 0.82 -2.92 5.77
CA ILE A 46 1.83 -3.92 5.46
C ILE A 46 1.26 -5.33 5.58
N TYR A 47 0.45 -5.61 6.59
CA TYR A 47 -0.28 -6.87 6.71
C TYR A 47 -1.14 -7.14 5.48
N GLY A 48 -1.91 -6.13 5.02
CA GLY A 48 -2.71 -6.25 3.79
C GLY A 48 -1.86 -6.54 2.55
N VAL A 49 -0.68 -5.94 2.44
CA VAL A 49 0.29 -6.24 1.37
C VAL A 49 0.77 -7.69 1.48
N CYS A 50 1.21 -8.13 2.67
CA CYS A 50 1.69 -9.48 2.90
C CYS A 50 0.61 -10.53 2.60
N LEU A 51 -0.60 -10.33 3.12
CA LEU A 51 -1.73 -11.23 2.89
C LEU A 51 -2.09 -11.34 1.40
N LYS A 52 -2.04 -10.22 0.66
CA LYS A 52 -2.29 -10.20 -0.78
C LYS A 52 -1.31 -11.07 -1.56
N TYR A 53 -0.02 -11.02 -1.22
CA TYR A 53 1.02 -11.73 -1.97
C TYR A 53 1.28 -13.14 -1.46
N LEU A 54 1.33 -13.34 -0.14
CA LEU A 54 1.64 -14.65 0.47
C LEU A 54 0.41 -15.55 0.52
N ARG A 55 -0.81 -14.98 0.57
CA ARG A 55 -2.10 -15.68 0.61
C ARG A 55 -2.27 -16.62 1.82
N ASP A 56 -1.50 -16.39 2.86
CA ASP A 56 -1.51 -17.12 4.11
C ASP A 56 -1.40 -16.13 5.27
N SER A 57 -2.27 -16.25 6.26
CA SER A 57 -2.34 -15.30 7.39
C SER A 57 -1.14 -15.45 8.33
N HIS A 58 -0.70 -16.68 8.59
CA HIS A 58 0.45 -16.94 9.46
C HIS A 58 1.73 -16.42 8.83
N GLU A 59 1.91 -16.65 7.53
CA GLU A 59 3.05 -16.10 6.80
C GLU A 59 2.99 -14.57 6.71
N ALA A 60 1.80 -13.97 6.64
CA ALA A 60 1.64 -12.52 6.66
C ALA A 60 2.01 -11.93 8.03
N ASP A 61 1.65 -12.60 9.13
CA ASP A 61 2.04 -12.20 10.49
C ASP A 61 3.55 -12.31 10.68
N ASP A 62 4.17 -13.43 10.27
CA ASP A 62 5.64 -13.61 10.33
C ASP A 62 6.37 -12.58 9.46
N ALA A 63 5.80 -12.23 8.30
CA ALA A 63 6.35 -11.23 7.42
C ALA A 63 6.37 -9.83 8.04
N LEU A 64 5.37 -9.45 8.85
CA LEU A 64 5.37 -8.16 9.56
C LEU A 64 6.62 -8.00 10.41
N MET A 65 6.95 -9.00 11.23
CA MET A 65 8.14 -8.96 12.09
C MET A 65 9.43 -8.91 11.28
N SER A 66 9.51 -9.74 10.25
CA SER A 66 10.69 -9.78 9.38
C SER A 66 10.89 -8.47 8.60
N ILE A 67 9.80 -7.84 8.12
CA ILE A 67 9.86 -6.54 7.43
C ILE A 67 10.30 -5.46 8.40
N TYR A 68 9.84 -5.47 9.66
CA TYR A 68 10.33 -4.55 10.69
C TYR A 68 11.87 -4.64 10.86
N GLU A 69 12.43 -5.83 10.94
CA GLU A 69 13.88 -6.02 11.00
C GLU A 69 14.60 -5.51 9.74
N VAL A 70 14.00 -5.75 8.56
CA VAL A 70 14.55 -5.29 7.28
C VAL A 70 14.58 -3.76 7.21
N ILE A 71 13.49 -3.09 7.58
CA ILE A 71 13.43 -1.63 7.54
C ILE A 71 14.37 -0.98 8.55
N THR A 72 14.49 -1.56 9.75
CA THR A 72 15.42 -1.11 10.77
C THR A 72 16.85 -1.03 10.22
N ARG A 73 17.30 -2.05 9.54
CA ARG A 73 18.62 -2.05 8.89
C ARG A 73 18.71 -1.09 7.69
N LYS A 74 17.71 -1.13 6.81
CA LYS A 74 17.72 -0.32 5.58
C LYS A 74 17.60 1.18 5.84
N LEU A 75 16.92 1.61 6.88
CA LEU A 75 16.81 3.03 7.22
C LEU A 75 18.16 3.65 7.61
N LEU A 76 19.12 2.86 8.07
CA LEU A 76 20.47 3.37 8.39
C LEU A 76 21.28 3.74 7.14
N THR A 77 21.08 3.01 6.06
CA THR A 77 21.90 3.13 4.83
C THR A 77 21.18 3.83 3.68
N ASN A 78 19.84 3.80 3.65
CA ASN A 78 19.08 4.36 2.56
C ASN A 78 18.65 5.80 2.85
N GLU A 79 18.62 6.62 1.80
CA GLU A 79 17.93 7.90 1.83
C GLU A 79 16.46 7.69 1.47
N VAL A 80 15.58 8.07 2.40
CA VAL A 80 14.14 7.92 2.26
C VAL A 80 13.53 9.31 2.10
N GLN A 81 12.95 9.59 0.94
CA GLN A 81 12.27 10.86 0.67
C GLN A 81 10.80 10.84 1.13
N ALA A 82 10.15 9.68 1.08
CA ALA A 82 8.80 9.46 1.57
C ALA A 82 8.69 8.05 2.16
N PHE A 83 8.35 7.96 3.45
CA PHE A 83 8.41 6.68 4.17
C PHE A 83 7.37 5.67 3.68
N ARG A 84 6.13 6.08 3.54
CA ARG A 84 5.01 5.21 3.15
C ARG A 84 5.22 4.49 1.80
N PRO A 85 5.53 5.17 0.67
CA PRO A 85 5.80 4.48 -0.59
C PRO A 85 7.06 3.62 -0.54
N TRP A 86 8.10 4.07 0.15
CA TRP A 86 9.33 3.29 0.34
C TRP A 86 9.06 1.99 1.13
N LEU A 87 8.31 2.07 2.22
CA LEU A 87 7.93 0.93 3.05
C LEU A 87 7.09 -0.09 2.25
N TYR A 88 6.15 0.40 1.42
CA TYR A 88 5.38 -0.47 0.54
C TYR A 88 6.28 -1.28 -0.41
N VAL A 89 7.26 -0.63 -1.03
CA VAL A 89 8.23 -1.30 -1.92
C VAL A 89 9.05 -2.33 -1.16
N VAL A 90 9.50 -2.02 0.06
CA VAL A 90 10.25 -2.96 0.90
C VAL A 90 9.40 -4.19 1.23
N ALA A 91 8.14 -3.98 1.63
CA ALA A 91 7.23 -5.07 1.96
C ALA A 91 6.92 -5.96 0.74
N LYS A 92 6.64 -5.33 -0.41
CA LYS A 92 6.41 -6.03 -1.67
C LYS A 92 7.60 -6.90 -2.06
N ASN A 93 8.79 -6.32 -2.04
CA ASN A 93 10.02 -7.05 -2.37
C ASN A 93 10.28 -8.21 -1.41
N TYR A 94 10.04 -8.01 -0.11
CA TYR A 94 10.14 -9.08 0.88
C TYR A 94 9.21 -10.26 0.53
N CYS A 95 7.95 -9.99 0.21
CA CYS A 95 6.99 -11.03 -0.18
C CYS A 95 7.45 -11.79 -1.43
N PHE A 96 7.95 -11.10 -2.45
CA PHE A 96 8.48 -11.76 -3.65
C PHE A 96 9.71 -12.62 -3.35
N ASP A 97 10.60 -12.18 -2.47
CA ASP A 97 11.75 -12.99 -2.07
C ASP A 97 11.31 -14.26 -1.33
N GLN A 98 10.27 -14.20 -0.48
CA GLN A 98 9.70 -15.39 0.15
C GLN A 98 9.08 -16.35 -0.89
N LEU A 99 8.33 -15.83 -1.86
CA LEU A 99 7.77 -16.64 -2.95
C LEU A 99 8.87 -17.31 -3.81
N ARG A 100 9.93 -16.57 -4.13
CA ARG A 100 11.10 -17.12 -4.86
C ARG A 100 11.78 -18.25 -4.05
N LYS A 101 11.95 -18.08 -2.73
CA LYS A 101 12.51 -19.11 -1.86
C LYS A 101 11.64 -20.38 -1.85
N LYS A 102 10.32 -20.21 -1.73
CA LYS A 102 9.37 -21.33 -1.80
C LYS A 102 9.44 -22.08 -3.12
N ASN A 103 9.42 -21.35 -4.23
CA ASN A 103 9.50 -21.96 -5.57
C ASN A 103 10.82 -22.72 -5.76
N ARG A 104 11.96 -22.17 -5.30
CA ARG A 104 13.24 -22.90 -5.33
C ARG A 104 13.24 -24.14 -4.43
N ALA A 105 12.61 -24.07 -3.26
CA ALA A 105 12.48 -25.24 -2.37
C ALA A 105 11.57 -26.30 -3.00
N TYR A 106 10.52 -25.88 -3.69
CA TYR A 106 9.63 -26.78 -4.44
C TYR A 106 10.34 -27.43 -5.63
N GLN A 107 11.12 -26.67 -6.40
CA GLN A 107 11.92 -27.17 -7.51
C GLN A 107 12.97 -28.20 -7.05
N ARG A 108 13.68 -27.94 -5.96
CA ARG A 108 14.63 -28.92 -5.38
C ARG A 108 13.96 -30.22 -4.90
N LYS A 109 12.69 -30.16 -4.49
CA LYS A 109 11.90 -31.36 -4.17
C LYS A 109 11.37 -32.06 -5.42
N SER A 110 11.15 -31.33 -6.53
CA SER A 110 10.63 -31.88 -7.78
C SER A 110 11.71 -32.29 -8.77
N GLU A 111 12.98 -31.93 -8.54
CA GLU A 111 14.12 -32.50 -9.29
C GLU A 111 14.32 -33.99 -9.01
N ALA A 112 13.60 -34.57 -7.98
CA ALA A 112 13.43 -36.00 -7.86
C ALA A 112 12.24 -36.55 -8.69
N GLU A 113 11.36 -35.73 -9.21
CA GLU A 113 10.22 -36.08 -10.08
C GLU A 113 9.87 -34.93 -11.04
N ILE A 114 10.26 -35.13 -12.32
CA ILE A 114 9.67 -34.58 -13.54
C ILE A 114 9.97 -33.11 -13.89
N MET A 115 10.81 -32.97 -14.89
CA MET A 115 10.86 -31.98 -15.96
C MET A 115 9.46 -31.52 -16.42
N TYR A 116 9.10 -30.25 -16.22
CA TYR A 116 8.39 -29.37 -17.15
C TYR A 116 7.85 -28.08 -16.50
N SER A 117 8.17 -27.02 -17.15
CA SER A 117 7.65 -25.68 -17.38
C SER A 117 8.29 -24.54 -16.56
N GLU A 118 9.26 -23.93 -17.21
CA GLU A 118 9.64 -22.53 -17.00
C GLU A 118 8.46 -21.63 -17.39
N GLN A 119 7.81 -21.03 -16.39
CA GLN A 119 7.22 -19.72 -16.55
C GLN A 119 8.00 -18.75 -15.66
N VAL A 120 8.97 -18.11 -16.28
CA VAL A 120 9.64 -16.94 -15.71
C VAL A 120 8.60 -15.83 -15.57
N TYR A 121 8.06 -15.71 -14.37
CA TYR A 121 7.20 -14.59 -14.01
C TYR A 121 8.08 -13.35 -13.81
N HIS A 122 8.08 -12.46 -14.78
CA HIS A 122 8.63 -11.11 -14.65
C HIS A 122 7.63 -10.22 -13.90
N PRO A 123 7.92 -9.80 -12.64
CA PRO A 123 6.93 -9.13 -11.80
C PRO A 123 6.79 -7.62 -12.06
N ASP A 124 7.64 -7.00 -12.87
CA ASP A 124 7.80 -5.55 -12.83
C ASP A 124 6.93 -4.77 -13.82
N THR A 125 6.38 -5.41 -14.85
CA THR A 125 5.61 -4.68 -15.88
C THR A 125 4.09 -4.65 -15.66
N VAL A 126 3.51 -5.68 -15.03
CA VAL A 126 2.04 -5.80 -14.93
C VAL A 126 1.44 -4.99 -13.76
N GLN A 127 2.23 -4.70 -12.73
CA GLN A 127 1.70 -4.05 -11.53
C GLN A 127 1.78 -2.52 -11.59
N ASP A 128 2.74 -1.99 -12.32
CA ASP A 128 2.83 -0.55 -12.61
C ASP A 128 1.66 -0.13 -13.52
N ASP A 129 1.33 -0.98 -14.47
CA ASP A 129 0.20 -0.80 -15.38
C ASP A 129 -1.15 -0.77 -14.65
N LYS A 130 -1.39 -1.65 -13.66
CA LYS A 130 -2.63 -1.66 -12.87
C LYS A 130 -2.77 -0.43 -11.96
N GLN A 131 -1.69 0.05 -11.38
CA GLN A 131 -1.70 1.26 -10.56
C GLN A 131 -1.93 2.51 -11.40
N VAL A 132 -1.27 2.60 -12.56
CA VAL A 132 -1.49 3.70 -13.52
C VAL A 132 -2.95 3.69 -14.00
N ARG A 133 -3.50 2.53 -14.35
CA ARG A 133 -4.90 2.38 -14.76
C ARG A 133 -5.87 2.76 -13.65
N LEU A 134 -5.61 2.33 -12.41
CA LEU A 134 -6.44 2.71 -11.27
C LEU A 134 -6.45 4.23 -11.05
N ARG A 135 -5.30 4.89 -11.14
CA ARG A 135 -5.23 6.36 -11.08
C ARG A 135 -6.06 7.00 -12.18
N GLN A 136 -5.92 6.54 -13.43
CA GLN A 136 -6.73 7.02 -14.55
C GLN A 136 -8.23 6.78 -14.34
N CYS A 137 -8.62 5.67 -13.72
CA CYS A 137 -10.02 5.39 -13.39
C CYS A 137 -10.53 6.30 -12.27
N ILE A 138 -9.70 6.63 -11.28
CA ILE A 138 -10.04 7.59 -10.22
C ILE A 138 -10.25 8.99 -10.82
N GLU A 139 -9.40 9.39 -11.78
CA GLU A 139 -9.55 10.69 -12.46
C GLU A 139 -10.86 10.81 -13.27
N LYS A 140 -11.44 9.70 -13.70
CA LYS A 140 -12.74 9.65 -14.40
C LYS A 140 -13.96 9.72 -13.47
N LEU A 141 -13.78 9.62 -12.16
CA LEU A 141 -14.86 9.80 -11.20
C LEU A 141 -15.31 11.27 -11.18
N LYS A 142 -16.59 11.49 -10.82
CA LYS A 142 -17.10 12.84 -10.54
C LYS A 142 -16.40 13.40 -9.29
N ASP A 143 -16.27 14.74 -9.22
CA ASP A 143 -15.50 15.39 -8.14
C ASP A 143 -16.00 15.03 -6.74
N ASP A 144 -17.34 14.95 -6.55
CA ASP A 144 -17.94 14.52 -5.28
C ASP A 144 -17.61 13.06 -4.94
N GLN A 145 -17.60 12.17 -5.92
CA GLN A 145 -17.22 10.77 -5.73
C GLN A 145 -15.72 10.62 -5.45
N LYS A 146 -14.88 11.37 -6.19
CA LYS A 146 -13.43 11.37 -6.01
C LYS A 146 -13.07 11.81 -4.60
N LEU A 147 -13.67 12.93 -4.14
CA LEU A 147 -13.48 13.44 -2.79
C LEU A 147 -13.82 12.42 -1.71
N ILE A 148 -15.00 11.81 -1.80
CA ILE A 148 -15.50 10.86 -0.79
C ILE A 148 -14.75 9.52 -0.85
N ILE A 149 -14.35 9.05 -2.03
CA ILE A 149 -13.48 7.87 -2.19
C ILE A 149 -12.12 8.15 -1.57
N HIS A 150 -11.53 9.34 -1.79
CA HIS A 150 -10.27 9.73 -1.17
C HIS A 150 -10.38 9.72 0.35
N ALA A 151 -11.34 10.45 0.91
CA ALA A 151 -11.58 10.53 2.35
C ALA A 151 -11.76 9.14 3.01
N PHE A 152 -12.41 8.21 2.33
CA PHE A 152 -12.63 6.87 2.86
C PHE A 152 -11.40 5.96 2.77
N TYR A 153 -10.73 5.92 1.61
CA TYR A 153 -9.63 4.95 1.36
C TYR A 153 -8.25 5.47 1.74
N PHE A 154 -8.00 6.77 1.57
CA PHE A 154 -6.69 7.37 1.84
C PHE A 154 -6.65 8.01 3.23
N ASP A 155 -7.67 8.82 3.58
CA ASP A 155 -7.74 9.46 4.90
C ASP A 155 -8.35 8.55 5.97
N LYS A 156 -8.80 7.33 5.57
CA LYS A 156 -9.37 6.28 6.45
C LYS A 156 -10.51 6.77 7.35
N LEU A 157 -11.24 7.79 6.91
CA LEU A 157 -12.35 8.34 7.66
C LEU A 157 -13.56 7.40 7.64
N SER A 158 -14.26 7.28 8.78
CA SER A 158 -15.54 6.57 8.84
C SER A 158 -16.62 7.34 8.07
N TYR A 159 -17.66 6.65 7.61
CA TYR A 159 -18.81 7.28 6.92
C TYR A 159 -19.41 8.43 7.73
N LYS A 160 -19.51 8.27 9.06
CA LYS A 160 -19.98 9.30 9.97
C LYS A 160 -19.07 10.51 9.96
N LYS A 161 -17.75 10.29 10.05
CA LYS A 161 -16.77 11.37 10.05
C LYS A 161 -16.73 12.12 8.72
N ILE A 162 -16.85 11.40 7.59
CA ILE A 162 -16.96 11.99 6.25
C ILE A 162 -18.22 12.86 6.15
N ALA A 163 -19.36 12.34 6.64
CA ALA A 163 -20.63 13.07 6.64
C ALA A 163 -20.51 14.40 7.42
N GLU A 164 -19.90 14.35 8.60
CA GLU A 164 -19.66 15.53 9.46
C GLU A 164 -18.68 16.52 8.80
N THR A 165 -17.54 16.03 8.34
CA THR A 165 -16.46 16.86 7.79
C THR A 165 -16.88 17.58 6.51
N HIS A 166 -17.60 16.90 5.64
CA HIS A 166 -18.02 17.44 4.33
C HIS A 166 -19.45 17.98 4.34
N GLN A 167 -20.13 18.00 5.49
CA GLN A 167 -21.53 18.45 5.65
C GLN A 167 -22.50 17.77 4.64
N ILE A 168 -22.31 16.48 4.46
CA ILE A 168 -23.09 15.64 3.54
C ILE A 168 -23.91 14.65 4.36
N GLU A 169 -25.16 14.43 3.96
CA GLU A 169 -26.01 13.42 4.59
C GLU A 169 -25.36 12.02 4.54
N TRP A 170 -25.43 11.28 5.64
CA TRP A 170 -24.81 9.96 5.77
C TRP A 170 -25.22 8.98 4.66
N GLY A 171 -26.54 8.99 4.29
CA GLY A 171 -27.04 8.17 3.18
C GLY A 171 -26.40 8.51 1.84
N LYS A 172 -26.15 9.80 1.59
CA LYS A 172 -25.46 10.28 0.39
C LYS A 172 -23.99 9.87 0.37
N VAL A 173 -23.27 9.92 1.50
CA VAL A 173 -21.89 9.41 1.62
C VAL A 173 -21.84 7.94 1.26
N ARG A 174 -22.73 7.11 1.83
CA ARG A 174 -22.83 5.67 1.52
C ARG A 174 -23.05 5.43 0.02
N ASN A 175 -23.98 6.16 -0.58
CA ASN A 175 -24.29 6.03 -2.02
C ASN A 175 -23.11 6.44 -2.90
N LEU A 176 -22.41 7.53 -2.56
CA LEU A 176 -21.23 8.00 -3.30
C LEU A 176 -20.11 6.95 -3.26
N ILE A 177 -19.84 6.34 -2.10
CA ILE A 177 -18.82 5.29 -1.97
C ILE A 177 -19.22 4.05 -2.77
N GLN A 178 -20.47 3.59 -2.67
CA GLN A 178 -20.94 2.41 -3.42
C GLN A 178 -20.88 2.63 -4.93
N ASN A 179 -21.34 3.78 -5.41
CA ASN A 179 -21.32 4.12 -6.82
C ASN A 179 -19.88 4.32 -7.33
N GLY A 180 -19.02 4.99 -6.56
CA GLY A 180 -17.61 5.16 -6.89
C GLY A 180 -16.89 3.81 -7.04
N ARG A 181 -17.11 2.89 -6.10
CA ARG A 181 -16.57 1.51 -6.18
C ARG A 181 -17.03 0.78 -7.44
N ARG A 182 -18.32 0.88 -7.78
CA ARG A 182 -18.86 0.26 -9.00
C ARG A 182 -18.22 0.84 -10.25
N MET A 183 -18.11 2.16 -10.32
CA MET A 183 -17.48 2.82 -11.47
C MET A 183 -15.99 2.48 -11.62
N LEU A 184 -15.24 2.43 -10.51
CA LEU A 184 -13.84 2.01 -10.52
C LEU A 184 -13.69 0.56 -10.99
N ARG A 185 -14.54 -0.35 -10.50
CA ARG A 185 -14.54 -1.76 -10.93
C ARG A 185 -14.78 -1.88 -12.44
N ASN A 186 -15.85 -1.28 -12.94
CA ASN A 186 -16.18 -1.31 -14.37
C ASN A 186 -15.09 -0.68 -15.24
N CYS A 187 -14.47 0.42 -14.77
CA CYS A 187 -13.38 1.05 -15.47
C CYS A 187 -12.15 0.13 -15.55
N MET A 188 -11.81 -0.56 -14.47
CA MET A 188 -10.67 -1.50 -14.43
C MET A 188 -10.92 -2.74 -15.29
N GLU A 189 -12.14 -3.31 -15.24
CA GLU A 189 -12.54 -4.47 -16.05
C GLU A 189 -12.49 -4.16 -17.55
N ASN A 190 -12.93 -2.97 -17.98
CA ASN A 190 -12.87 -2.54 -19.37
C ASN A 190 -11.44 -2.33 -19.92
N TYR A 191 -10.42 -2.28 -19.06
CA TYR A 191 -9.02 -2.28 -19.46
C TYR A 191 -8.45 -3.69 -19.69
N GLU A 192 -9.10 -4.73 -19.17
CA GLU A 192 -8.65 -6.12 -19.32
C GLU A 192 -9.15 -6.76 -20.64
N VAL A 193 -10.05 -6.09 -21.38
CA VAL A 193 -10.70 -6.61 -22.62
C VAL A 193 -10.07 -6.03 -23.89
N LYS A 194 -8.99 -5.30 -23.80
CA LYS A 194 -8.19 -4.81 -24.93
C LYS A 194 -6.77 -5.35 -24.78
#